data_8b9bbccb19fcc6d12ee3b4ee180a071d
#
_entry.id   8b9bbccb19fcc6d12ee3b4ee180a071d
#
_cell.length_a   1.000
_cell.length_b   1.000
_cell.length_c   1.000
_cell.angle_alpha   90.00
_cell.angle_beta   90.00
_cell.angle_gamma   90.00
#
_symmetry.space_group_name_H-M   'P 1'
#
loop_
_entity.id
_entity.type
_entity.pdbx_description
1 polymer ?
#
loop_
_entity_poly.entity_id
_entity_poly.type
_entity_poly.pdbx_seq_one_letter_code
_entity_poly.pdbx_strand_id
1 'polypeptide(L)'
;MNKITQLFKIKYPIIQAGMIWNSGYKLASAVSNAGGLGLIGAGSMYPEVLREHIQKCKKATDKPFGVNVPMLYPNIEEIMTIIVEEGVKIVFTSAGNPKTWTSFLKEKGITVVHVVSSSSFALKAQEAGVDAVVAEGFEAGGHNGREETTTL
;
A
#
# COMPACT_ATOMS: atom_id res chain seq x y z
N MET A 1 15.97 3.32 -16.78
CA MET A 1 15.50 3.15 -15.38
C MET A 1 13.98 2.93 -15.40
N ASN A 2 13.47 1.95 -14.68
CA ASN A 2 12.04 1.61 -14.65
C ASN A 2 11.26 2.67 -13.87
N LYS A 3 10.04 3.04 -14.33
CA LYS A 3 9.19 4.06 -13.66
C LYS A 3 8.85 3.68 -12.22
N ILE A 4 8.65 2.39 -11.93
CA ILE A 4 8.34 1.90 -10.58
C ILE A 4 9.54 2.08 -9.64
N THR A 5 10.75 1.75 -10.11
CA THR A 5 11.96 1.96 -9.30
C THR A 5 12.23 3.44 -9.03
N GLN A 6 11.89 4.31 -9.96
CA GLN A 6 11.99 5.77 -9.77
C GLN A 6 10.94 6.29 -8.78
N LEU A 7 9.67 5.88 -8.93
CA LEU A 7 8.56 6.32 -8.09
C LEU A 7 8.82 6.01 -6.61
N PHE A 8 9.25 4.78 -6.32
CA PHE A 8 9.44 4.31 -4.95
C PHE A 8 10.88 4.41 -4.45
N LYS A 9 11.83 4.83 -5.30
CA LYS A 9 13.27 4.90 -4.97
C LYS A 9 13.82 3.54 -4.49
N ILE A 10 13.46 2.47 -5.17
CA ILE A 10 13.86 1.10 -4.90
C ILE A 10 14.80 0.57 -6.01
N LYS A 11 15.57 -0.47 -5.69
CA LYS A 11 16.55 -1.05 -6.63
C LYS A 11 15.88 -1.96 -7.67
N TYR A 12 14.94 -2.79 -7.24
CA TYR A 12 14.24 -3.75 -8.06
C TYR A 12 12.74 -3.40 -8.15
N PRO A 13 12.08 -3.53 -9.30
CA PRO A 13 10.65 -3.26 -9.44
C PRO A 13 9.79 -4.41 -8.85
N ILE A 14 10.06 -4.75 -7.60
CA ILE A 14 9.40 -5.84 -6.87
C ILE A 14 8.78 -5.24 -5.62
N ILE A 15 7.49 -5.49 -5.44
CA ILE A 15 6.71 -5.00 -4.30
C ILE A 15 6.10 -6.20 -3.59
N GLN A 16 6.38 -6.35 -2.30
CA GLN A 16 5.72 -7.35 -1.48
C GLN A 16 4.38 -6.80 -1.00
N ALA A 17 3.31 -7.50 -1.33
CA ALA A 17 1.96 -7.11 -0.98
C ALA A 17 1.70 -7.10 0.53
N GLY A 18 0.77 -6.24 0.97
CA GLY A 18 0.22 -6.31 2.32
C GLY A 18 -0.63 -7.55 2.49
N MET A 19 -0.23 -8.44 3.38
CA MET A 19 -0.92 -9.70 3.66
C MET A 19 -1.37 -9.73 5.12
N ILE A 20 -2.66 -10.00 5.34
CA ILE A 20 -3.23 -10.14 6.68
C ILE A 20 -2.44 -11.20 7.46
N TRP A 21 -2.07 -10.89 8.71
CA TRP A 21 -1.30 -11.74 9.65
C TRP A 21 0.15 -12.03 9.24
N ASN A 22 0.55 -11.84 7.99
CA ASN A 22 1.85 -12.27 7.48
C ASN A 22 2.82 -11.11 7.21
N SER A 23 2.35 -9.94 6.80
CA SER A 23 3.23 -8.81 6.47
C SER A 23 3.29 -7.76 7.57
N GLY A 24 3.98 -8.11 8.65
CA GLY A 24 4.40 -7.15 9.66
C GLY A 24 5.74 -6.48 9.32
N TYR A 25 6.28 -5.74 10.27
CA TYR A 25 7.53 -4.98 10.09
C TYR A 25 8.74 -5.85 9.70
N LYS A 26 8.80 -7.10 10.18
CA LYS A 26 9.93 -8.01 9.87
C LYS A 26 10.02 -8.31 8.38
N LEU A 27 8.90 -8.71 7.77
CA LEU A 27 8.87 -8.99 6.33
C LEU A 27 9.06 -7.71 5.52
N ALA A 28 8.32 -6.64 5.86
CA ALA A 28 8.42 -5.37 5.15
C ALA A 28 9.85 -4.82 5.14
N SER A 29 10.51 -4.77 6.30
CA SER A 29 11.89 -4.29 6.39
C SER A 29 12.89 -5.20 5.66
N ALA A 30 12.72 -6.52 5.73
CA ALA A 30 13.58 -7.47 5.01
C ALA A 30 13.51 -7.27 3.50
N VAL A 31 12.30 -7.13 2.95
CA VAL A 31 12.11 -6.87 1.51
C VAL A 31 12.70 -5.52 1.10
N SER A 32 12.47 -4.48 1.90
CA SER A 32 13.04 -3.14 1.63
C SER A 32 14.56 -3.15 1.68
N ASN A 33 15.17 -3.82 2.66
CA ASN A 33 16.61 -3.99 2.76
C ASN A 33 17.20 -4.78 1.58
N ALA A 34 16.44 -5.72 1.02
CA ALA A 34 16.84 -6.47 -0.17
C ALA A 34 16.74 -5.67 -1.49
N GLY A 35 16.15 -4.48 -1.45
CA GLY A 35 16.05 -3.56 -2.60
C GLY A 35 14.69 -3.55 -3.31
N GLY A 36 13.69 -4.25 -2.79
CA GLY A 36 12.29 -4.13 -3.20
C GLY A 36 11.54 -3.08 -2.36
N LEU A 37 10.22 -3.10 -2.44
CA LEU A 37 9.33 -2.33 -1.57
C LEU A 37 8.55 -3.27 -0.66
N GLY A 38 8.83 -3.23 0.64
CA GLY A 38 8.05 -3.94 1.64
C GLY A 38 6.81 -3.17 2.06
N LEU A 39 5.68 -3.84 2.22
CA LEU A 39 4.43 -3.25 2.71
C LEU A 39 4.00 -3.89 4.02
N ILE A 40 3.71 -3.05 5.02
CA ILE A 40 3.01 -3.50 6.23
C ILE A 40 1.52 -3.64 5.90
N GLY A 41 0.94 -4.79 6.18
CA GLY A 41 -0.49 -5.05 5.96
C GLY A 41 -1.33 -4.59 7.16
N ALA A 42 -1.99 -3.43 7.05
CA ALA A 42 -2.76 -2.85 8.14
C ALA A 42 -4.12 -3.53 8.38
N GLY A 43 -4.62 -4.34 7.45
CA GLY A 43 -5.98 -4.87 7.49
C GLY A 43 -6.30 -5.76 8.70
N SER A 44 -5.32 -6.36 9.34
CA SER A 44 -5.49 -7.18 10.55
C SER A 44 -5.02 -6.50 11.83
N MET A 45 -4.59 -5.26 11.75
CA MET A 45 -3.99 -4.56 12.88
C MET A 45 -4.97 -3.58 13.52
N TYR A 46 -5.06 -3.60 14.84
CA TYR A 46 -5.61 -2.47 15.57
C TYR A 46 -4.71 -1.25 15.37
N PRO A 47 -5.23 -0.03 15.48
CA PRO A 47 -4.47 1.20 15.23
C PRO A 47 -3.11 1.26 15.94
N GLU A 48 -3.08 1.02 17.24
CA GLU A 48 -1.83 1.05 18.01
C GLU A 48 -0.84 -0.07 17.65
N VAL A 49 -1.32 -1.22 17.20
CA VAL A 49 -0.47 -2.30 16.68
C VAL A 49 0.18 -1.86 15.37
N LEU A 50 -0.57 -1.19 14.49
CA LEU A 50 0.00 -0.61 13.28
C LEU A 50 1.08 0.44 13.61
N ARG A 51 0.83 1.32 14.57
CA ARG A 51 1.82 2.31 15.06
C ARG A 51 3.11 1.63 15.48
N GLU A 52 3.00 0.60 16.31
CA GLU A 52 4.15 -0.18 16.77
C GLU A 52 4.93 -0.80 15.60
N HIS A 53 4.23 -1.41 14.63
CA HIS A 53 4.85 -1.99 13.45
C HIS A 53 5.55 -0.95 12.57
N ILE A 54 4.96 0.22 12.37
CA ILE A 54 5.61 1.33 11.63
C ILE A 54 6.90 1.76 12.35
N GLN A 55 6.84 1.98 13.65
CA GLN A 55 8.00 2.40 14.44
C GLN A 55 9.12 1.35 14.43
N LYS A 56 8.77 0.06 14.55
CA LYS A 56 9.74 -1.03 14.44
C LYS A 56 10.33 -1.14 13.03
N CYS A 57 9.54 -0.93 11.99
CA CYS A 57 10.01 -0.93 10.61
C CYS A 57 11.03 0.19 10.37
N LYS A 58 10.75 1.40 10.85
CA LYS A 58 11.67 2.56 10.78
C LYS A 58 13.00 2.31 11.48
N LYS A 59 13.02 1.48 12.53
CA LYS A 59 14.26 1.07 13.21
C LYS A 59 15.00 -0.05 12.48
N ALA A 60 14.27 -0.89 11.75
CA ALA A 60 14.82 -2.08 11.08
C ALA A 60 15.35 -1.80 9.65
N THR A 61 14.97 -0.67 9.04
CA THR A 61 15.41 -0.28 7.70
C THR A 61 15.47 1.23 7.55
N ASP A 62 16.46 1.71 6.80
CA ASP A 62 16.56 3.08 6.29
C ASP A 62 16.01 3.21 4.85
N LYS A 63 15.55 2.10 4.27
CA LYS A 63 15.01 2.02 2.92
C LYS A 63 13.51 2.34 2.88
N PRO A 64 12.98 2.73 1.71
CA PRO A 64 11.55 2.96 1.55
C PRO A 64 10.72 1.71 1.91
N PHE A 65 9.65 1.90 2.64
CA PHE A 65 8.60 0.93 2.88
C PHE A 65 7.25 1.63 2.86
N GLY A 66 6.18 0.88 2.71
CA GLY A 66 4.83 1.44 2.71
C GLY A 66 3.88 0.67 3.63
N VAL A 67 2.64 1.15 3.66
CA VAL A 67 1.54 0.51 4.39
C VAL A 67 0.41 0.23 3.42
N ASN A 68 -0.09 -1.00 3.41
CA ASN A 68 -1.30 -1.37 2.67
C ASN A 68 -2.52 -1.22 3.60
N VAL A 69 -3.51 -0.46 3.15
CA VAL A 69 -4.72 -0.14 3.91
C VAL A 69 -5.96 -0.57 3.13
N PRO A 70 -6.58 -1.70 3.51
CA PRO A 70 -7.93 -2.01 3.05
C PRO A 70 -8.93 -1.04 3.68
N MET A 71 -9.65 -0.28 2.84
CA MET A 71 -10.46 0.86 3.31
C MET A 71 -11.84 0.48 3.87
N LEU A 72 -12.20 -0.80 3.90
CA LEU A 72 -13.48 -1.28 4.43
C LEU A 72 -13.48 -1.55 5.94
N TYR A 73 -12.36 -1.38 6.62
CA TYR A 73 -12.26 -1.62 8.06
C TYR A 73 -12.75 -0.43 8.88
N PRO A 74 -13.41 -0.67 10.05
CA PRO A 74 -14.10 0.38 10.80
C PRO A 74 -13.18 1.48 11.35
N ASN A 75 -11.91 1.20 11.61
CA ASN A 75 -10.97 2.14 12.22
C ASN A 75 -10.15 2.93 11.16
N ILE A 76 -10.67 3.10 9.96
CA ILE A 76 -9.92 3.68 8.85
C ILE A 76 -9.41 5.10 9.14
N GLU A 77 -10.19 5.95 9.79
CA GLU A 77 -9.79 7.32 10.10
C GLU A 77 -8.60 7.37 11.07
N GLU A 78 -8.63 6.52 12.09
CA GLU A 78 -7.53 6.40 13.05
C GLU A 78 -6.27 5.81 12.40
N ILE A 79 -6.43 4.81 11.54
CA ILE A 79 -5.33 4.23 10.74
C ILE A 79 -4.68 5.30 9.87
N MET A 80 -5.46 6.11 9.16
CA MET A 80 -4.92 7.18 8.30
C MET A 80 -4.23 8.28 9.12
N THR A 81 -4.76 8.60 10.29
CA THR A 81 -4.13 9.53 11.22
C THR A 81 -2.75 9.04 11.67
N ILE A 82 -2.66 7.78 12.11
CA ILE A 82 -1.39 7.15 12.52
C ILE A 82 -0.36 7.14 11.38
N ILE A 83 -0.78 6.82 10.17
CA ILE A 83 0.08 6.84 8.99
C ILE A 83 0.73 8.22 8.80
N VAL A 84 -0.06 9.29 8.93
CA VAL A 84 0.44 10.66 8.80
C VAL A 84 1.34 11.04 9.97
N GLU A 85 0.93 10.77 11.20
CA GLU A 85 1.70 11.08 12.41
C GLU A 85 3.05 10.38 12.44
N GLU A 86 3.08 9.11 12.04
CA GLU A 86 4.32 8.32 11.98
C GLU A 86 5.17 8.63 10.74
N GLY A 87 4.73 9.52 9.86
CA GLY A 87 5.51 9.99 8.72
C GLY A 87 5.70 8.95 7.62
N VAL A 88 4.76 8.01 7.43
CA VAL A 88 4.76 7.07 6.32
C VAL A 88 4.68 7.83 5.01
N LYS A 89 5.48 7.42 4.01
CA LYS A 89 5.60 8.13 2.73
C LYS A 89 4.90 7.43 1.57
N ILE A 90 4.52 6.16 1.72
CA ILE A 90 3.94 5.34 0.67
C ILE A 90 2.74 4.59 1.25
N VAL A 91 1.57 4.75 0.65
CA VAL A 91 0.33 4.07 1.04
C VAL A 91 -0.28 3.38 -0.15
N PHE A 92 -0.58 2.10 0.00
CA PHE A 92 -1.37 1.31 -0.92
C PHE A 92 -2.77 1.17 -0.35
N THR A 93 -3.78 1.72 -1.02
CA THR A 93 -5.18 1.56 -0.63
C THR A 93 -5.83 0.45 -1.43
N SER A 94 -6.73 -0.29 -0.81
CA SER A 94 -7.49 -1.36 -1.44
C SER A 94 -8.92 -1.42 -0.90
N ALA A 95 -9.79 -2.16 -1.57
CA ALA A 95 -11.15 -2.47 -1.11
C ALA A 95 -11.97 -1.23 -0.71
N GLY A 96 -12.16 -0.29 -1.62
CA GLY A 96 -12.98 0.89 -1.38
C GLY A 96 -12.89 1.92 -2.51
N ASN A 97 -13.49 3.08 -2.31
CA ASN A 97 -13.47 4.15 -3.30
C ASN A 97 -12.15 4.95 -3.20
N PRO A 98 -11.33 5.02 -4.27
CA PRO A 98 -10.06 5.75 -4.23
C PRO A 98 -10.24 7.25 -3.92
N LYS A 99 -11.38 7.85 -4.24
CA LYS A 99 -11.65 9.27 -3.98
C LYS A 99 -11.73 9.62 -2.48
N THR A 100 -12.00 8.64 -1.62
CA THR A 100 -12.25 8.92 -0.19
C THR A 100 -11.01 9.46 0.53
N TRP A 101 -9.84 8.87 0.28
CA TRP A 101 -8.62 9.19 1.03
C TRP A 101 -7.46 9.71 0.19
N THR A 102 -7.53 9.60 -1.14
CA THR A 102 -6.38 9.95 -2.00
C THR A 102 -5.99 11.42 -1.85
N SER A 103 -6.93 12.36 -1.93
CA SER A 103 -6.62 13.80 -1.78
C SER A 103 -5.98 14.10 -0.42
N PHE A 104 -6.55 13.58 0.67
CA PHE A 104 -6.01 13.75 2.01
C PHE A 104 -4.56 13.27 2.13
N LEU A 105 -4.26 12.08 1.63
CA LEU A 105 -2.91 11.52 1.66
C LEU A 105 -1.94 12.31 0.76
N LYS A 106 -2.39 12.71 -0.42
CA LYS A 106 -1.59 13.51 -1.36
C LYS A 106 -1.23 14.88 -0.78
N GLU A 107 -2.14 15.55 -0.09
CA GLU A 107 -1.89 16.83 0.61
C GLU A 107 -0.81 16.70 1.70
N LYS A 108 -0.62 15.51 2.26
CA LYS A 108 0.45 15.20 3.22
C LYS A 108 1.77 14.76 2.54
N GLY A 109 1.86 14.84 1.22
CA GLY A 109 3.05 14.47 0.46
C GLY A 109 3.29 12.95 0.38
N ILE A 110 2.24 12.15 0.56
CA ILE A 110 2.31 10.69 0.51
C ILE A 110 2.10 10.21 -0.92
N THR A 111 2.93 9.27 -1.36
CA THR A 111 2.71 8.54 -2.62
C THR A 111 1.58 7.54 -2.42
N VAL A 112 0.55 7.64 -3.25
CA VAL A 112 -0.67 6.82 -3.14
C VAL A 112 -0.79 5.89 -4.33
N VAL A 113 -0.99 4.61 -4.03
CA VAL A 113 -1.27 3.56 -5.01
C VAL A 113 -2.62 2.93 -4.67
N HIS A 114 -3.44 2.63 -5.67
CA HIS A 114 -4.72 1.96 -5.44
C HIS A 114 -4.80 0.62 -6.15
N VAL A 115 -5.32 -0.40 -5.46
CA VAL A 115 -5.53 -1.73 -6.03
C VAL A 115 -6.84 -1.76 -6.80
N VAL A 116 -6.80 -2.20 -8.04
CA VAL A 116 -7.93 -2.23 -8.97
C VAL A 116 -8.08 -3.62 -9.59
N SER A 117 -9.32 -3.98 -9.92
CA SER A 117 -9.64 -5.28 -10.54
C SER A 117 -10.23 -5.16 -11.95
N SER A 118 -10.15 -3.97 -12.54
CA SER A 118 -10.57 -3.73 -13.93
C SER A 118 -10.01 -2.42 -14.45
N SER A 119 -9.98 -2.27 -15.78
CA SER A 119 -9.58 -1.03 -16.45
C SER A 119 -10.51 0.16 -16.07
N SER A 120 -11.81 -0.08 -15.88
CA SER A 120 -12.74 0.96 -15.44
C SER A 120 -12.44 1.46 -14.02
N PHE A 121 -12.01 0.57 -13.12
CA PHE A 121 -11.57 0.98 -11.78
C PHE A 121 -10.20 1.68 -11.82
N ALA A 122 -9.31 1.30 -12.74
CA ALA A 122 -8.06 2.02 -12.96
C ALA A 122 -8.29 3.48 -13.38
N LEU A 123 -9.23 3.73 -14.28
CA LEU A 123 -9.61 5.09 -14.69
C LEU A 123 -10.16 5.91 -13.50
N LYS A 124 -11.02 5.32 -12.68
CA LYS A 124 -11.53 5.98 -11.45
C LYS A 124 -10.40 6.31 -10.46
N ALA A 125 -9.44 5.42 -10.31
CA ALA A 125 -8.27 5.66 -9.47
C ALA A 125 -7.39 6.79 -10.03
N GLN A 126 -7.18 6.82 -11.34
CA GLN A 126 -6.47 7.90 -12.03
C GLN A 126 -7.19 9.26 -11.83
N GLU A 127 -8.52 9.31 -12.00
CA GLU A 127 -9.32 10.51 -11.73
C GLU A 127 -9.23 10.98 -10.27
N ALA A 128 -9.06 10.05 -9.33
CA ALA A 128 -8.85 10.38 -7.92
C ALA A 128 -7.46 10.96 -7.63
N GLY A 129 -6.51 10.86 -8.58
CA GLY A 129 -5.18 11.44 -8.47
C GLY A 129 -4.13 10.51 -7.85
N VAL A 130 -4.31 9.20 -7.90
CA VAL A 130 -3.28 8.25 -7.43
C VAL A 130 -2.03 8.30 -8.30
N ASP A 131 -0.88 7.96 -7.74
CA ASP A 131 0.41 7.96 -8.43
C ASP A 131 0.63 6.70 -9.29
N ALA A 132 -0.01 5.59 -8.91
CA ALA A 132 0.04 4.32 -9.61
C ALA A 132 -1.15 3.43 -9.24
N VAL A 133 -1.35 2.35 -9.98
CA VAL A 133 -2.34 1.31 -9.67
C VAL A 133 -1.67 -0.06 -9.60
N VAL A 134 -2.27 -0.96 -8.82
CA VAL A 134 -2.00 -2.39 -8.86
C VAL A 134 -3.18 -3.06 -9.53
N ALA A 135 -2.96 -3.73 -10.66
CA ALA A 135 -3.98 -4.57 -11.29
C ALA A 135 -3.97 -5.95 -10.60
N GLU A 136 -5.12 -6.36 -10.10
CA GLU A 136 -5.28 -7.61 -9.36
C GLU A 136 -6.35 -8.50 -10.00
N GLY A 137 -5.92 -9.62 -10.55
CA GLY A 137 -6.79 -10.64 -11.12
C GLY A 137 -7.24 -11.69 -10.10
N PHE A 138 -8.03 -12.67 -10.56
CA PHE A 138 -8.56 -13.71 -9.66
C PHE A 138 -7.49 -14.70 -9.17
N GLU A 139 -6.32 -14.75 -9.79
CA GLU A 139 -5.19 -15.60 -9.37
C GLU A 139 -4.49 -15.08 -8.11
N ALA A 140 -4.82 -13.85 -7.70
CA ALA A 140 -4.30 -13.30 -6.44
C ALA A 140 -4.84 -14.04 -5.22
N GLY A 141 -4.12 -13.99 -4.12
CA GLY A 141 -4.59 -14.51 -2.84
C GLY A 141 -5.53 -13.54 -2.12
N GLY A 142 -6.40 -14.07 -1.26
CA GLY A 142 -7.35 -13.28 -0.47
C GLY A 142 -8.56 -12.82 -1.28
N HIS A 143 -9.07 -11.62 -1.01
CA HIS A 143 -10.11 -10.99 -1.84
C HIS A 143 -9.49 -10.54 -3.16
N ASN A 144 -10.00 -11.05 -4.26
CA ASN A 144 -9.45 -10.83 -5.58
C ASN A 144 -10.49 -10.37 -6.60
N GLY A 145 -10.03 -10.00 -7.79
CA GLY A 145 -10.89 -9.67 -8.92
C GLY A 145 -11.58 -10.92 -9.51
N ARG A 146 -12.46 -10.70 -10.48
CA ARG A 146 -13.19 -11.78 -11.19
C ARG A 146 -12.55 -12.13 -12.52
N GLU A 147 -11.71 -11.25 -13.05
CA GLU A 147 -11.07 -11.40 -14.35
C GLU A 147 -9.66 -11.98 -14.19
N GLU A 148 -9.19 -12.69 -15.20
CA GLU A 148 -7.80 -13.17 -15.27
C GLU A 148 -6.85 -11.97 -15.34
N THR A 149 -5.70 -12.07 -14.68
CA THR A 149 -4.67 -11.01 -14.72
C THR A 149 -4.26 -10.66 -16.15
N THR A 150 -4.32 -11.61 -17.06
CA THR A 150 -3.99 -11.43 -18.49
C THR A 150 -5.04 -10.64 -19.28
N THR A 151 -6.23 -10.44 -18.73
CA THR A 151 -7.36 -9.74 -19.40
C THR A 151 -7.63 -8.35 -18.79
N LEU A 152 -6.92 -7.97 -17.76
CA LEU A 152 -7.06 -6.68 -17.09
C LEU A 152 -6.50 -5.50 -17.88
#